data_a59bde257d6ef562a24ec14b5edd4579
#
_entry.id   a59bde257d6ef562a24ec14b5edd4579
#
_cell.length_a   1.000
_cell.length_b   1.000
_cell.length_c   1.000
_cell.angle_alpha   90.00
_cell.angle_beta   90.00
_cell.angle_gamma   90.00
#
_symmetry.space_group_name_H-M   'P 1'
#
loop_
_entity.id
_entity.type
_entity.pdbx_description
1 polymer ?
#
loop_
_entity_poly.entity_id
_entity_poly.type
_entity_poly.pdbx_seq_one_letter_code
_entity_poly.pdbx_strand_id
1 'polypeptide(L)'
;MSKTKFAIGCLVQWYEVELIPEYIETLKESISEYDGNVLVDVTLVMNQDLEKTSLDRLEFLNIKDRVKRLFGKNVNYRDTAQLHTIADYRREFNERYSDEVDVLVWGESDMLVPKQMFTSLDTLHQNVDTPKYLATFGICKMWDSSWTPLEHTEFTDKPFIDGDVKNWWSLRYNMTKDEMNSFNDKVDELDVSTISPHKFNGCGLVISSEVIKAGVNIPRSVFFIHEDTAFMMMTNRVLGNIPQYHFKNILLVHNRKHPKKRSYIMGEEDIDNSDIGAQRKSHDWYMKASKMCEMNAHNLFNPSFKSYNWDSVFDKSKNI
;
A
#
# COMPACT_ATOMS: atom_id res chain seq x y z
N MET A 1 16.64 -8.88 -24.64
CA MET A 1 16.69 -7.79 -23.65
C MET A 1 16.88 -8.40 -22.26
N SER A 2 17.51 -7.69 -21.34
CA SER A 2 17.58 -8.15 -19.94
C SER A 2 16.19 -8.07 -19.30
N LYS A 3 15.88 -9.00 -18.41
CA LYS A 3 14.63 -8.96 -17.64
C LYS A 3 14.62 -7.77 -16.69
N THR A 4 13.46 -7.17 -16.50
CA THR A 4 13.24 -6.07 -15.56
C THR A 4 13.49 -6.53 -14.11
N LYS A 5 14.17 -5.71 -13.34
CA LYS A 5 14.39 -5.96 -11.91
C LYS A 5 13.31 -5.25 -11.11
N PHE A 6 12.69 -5.95 -10.19
CA PHE A 6 11.63 -5.42 -9.34
C PHE A 6 12.02 -5.41 -7.87
N ALA A 7 11.46 -4.47 -7.11
CA ALA A 7 11.35 -4.57 -5.67
C ALA A 7 9.88 -4.40 -5.27
N ILE A 8 9.39 -5.26 -4.38
CA ILE A 8 8.07 -5.10 -3.76
C ILE A 8 8.22 -4.97 -2.26
N GLY A 9 7.60 -3.95 -1.70
CA GLY A 9 7.70 -3.61 -0.29
C GLY A 9 6.36 -3.64 0.43
N CYS A 10 6.31 -4.22 1.62
CA CYS A 10 5.12 -4.29 2.47
C CYS A 10 5.48 -3.99 3.92
N LEU A 11 4.85 -2.96 4.49
CA LEU A 11 4.84 -2.74 5.93
C LEU A 11 3.74 -3.59 6.56
N VAL A 12 4.07 -4.27 7.65
CA VAL A 12 3.11 -5.06 8.43
C VAL A 12 3.09 -4.53 9.85
N GLN A 13 1.95 -3.99 10.24
CA GLN A 13 1.67 -3.61 11.61
C GLN A 13 1.21 -4.83 12.41
N TRP A 14 1.34 -4.78 13.72
CA TRP A 14 0.97 -5.90 14.60
C TRP A 14 -0.48 -6.38 14.42
N TYR A 15 -1.41 -5.48 14.14
CA TYR A 15 -2.83 -5.79 13.92
C TYR A 15 -3.13 -6.34 12.51
N GLU A 16 -2.13 -6.45 11.66
CA GLU A 16 -2.24 -6.96 10.27
C GLU A 16 -1.66 -8.36 10.08
N VAL A 17 -1.13 -8.93 11.13
CA VAL A 17 -0.37 -10.19 11.10
C VAL A 17 -1.18 -11.34 10.48
N GLU A 18 -2.49 -11.36 10.69
CA GLU A 18 -3.40 -12.37 10.15
C GLU A 18 -3.52 -12.34 8.62
N LEU A 19 -3.24 -11.19 8.01
CA LEU A 19 -3.32 -10.99 6.55
C LEU A 19 -2.10 -11.54 5.80
N ILE A 20 -0.99 -11.65 6.48
CA ILE A 20 0.31 -11.96 5.88
C ILE A 20 0.38 -13.34 5.21
N PRO A 21 -0.22 -14.41 5.74
CA PRO A 21 -0.15 -15.72 5.08
C PRO A 21 -0.66 -15.69 3.62
N GLU A 22 -1.80 -15.07 3.36
CA GLU A 22 -2.36 -14.97 2.00
C GLU A 22 -1.54 -14.05 1.10
N TYR A 23 -1.09 -12.89 1.64
CA TYR A 23 -0.19 -12.00 0.90
C TYR A 23 1.09 -12.71 0.46
N ILE A 24 1.76 -13.44 1.37
CA ILE A 24 2.99 -14.16 1.07
C ILE A 24 2.74 -15.26 0.04
N GLU A 25 1.64 -15.98 0.16
CA GLU A 25 1.30 -17.06 -0.75
C GLU A 25 1.10 -16.53 -2.17
N THR A 26 0.29 -15.51 -2.35
CA THR A 26 0.03 -14.90 -3.66
C THR A 26 1.27 -14.23 -4.24
N LEU A 27 2.06 -13.57 -3.41
CA LEU A 27 3.34 -12.97 -3.83
C LEU A 27 4.32 -14.06 -4.31
N LYS A 28 4.41 -15.17 -3.60
CA LYS A 28 5.28 -16.29 -3.99
C LYS A 28 4.84 -16.88 -5.32
N GLU A 29 3.55 -17.06 -5.55
CA GLU A 29 3.00 -17.51 -6.83
C GLU A 29 3.41 -16.55 -7.95
N SER A 30 3.19 -15.25 -7.77
CA SER A 30 3.58 -14.23 -8.76
C SER A 30 5.07 -14.22 -9.09
N ILE A 31 5.93 -14.40 -8.08
CA ILE A 31 7.38 -14.51 -8.29
C ILE A 31 7.74 -15.78 -9.07
N SER A 32 7.05 -16.90 -8.81
CA SER A 32 7.34 -18.16 -9.50
C SER A 32 6.98 -18.16 -10.99
N GLU A 33 6.05 -17.30 -11.41
CA GLU A 33 5.67 -17.09 -12.82
C GLU A 33 6.63 -16.15 -13.57
N TYR A 34 7.60 -15.56 -12.87
CA TYR A 34 8.54 -14.61 -13.44
C TYR A 34 9.98 -15.11 -13.34
N ASP A 35 10.67 -15.17 -14.46
CA ASP A 35 12.05 -15.68 -14.59
C ASP A 35 13.14 -14.60 -14.34
N GLY A 36 12.73 -13.40 -13.94
CA GLY A 36 13.62 -12.29 -13.59
C GLY A 36 13.87 -12.15 -12.09
N ASN A 37 14.44 -11.02 -11.70
CA ASN A 37 14.79 -10.74 -10.30
C ASN A 37 13.73 -9.91 -9.60
N VAL A 38 13.22 -10.41 -8.47
CA VAL A 38 12.29 -9.71 -7.59
C VAL A 38 12.87 -9.66 -6.17
N LEU A 39 13.18 -8.47 -5.69
CA LEU A 39 13.55 -8.22 -4.30
C LEU A 39 12.28 -8.04 -3.47
N VAL A 40 12.20 -8.73 -2.34
CA VAL A 40 11.04 -8.67 -1.43
C VAL A 40 11.46 -8.04 -0.12
N ASP A 41 10.83 -6.92 0.24
CA ASP A 41 10.98 -6.29 1.54
C ASP A 41 9.67 -6.40 2.32
N VAL A 42 9.68 -7.14 3.41
CA VAL A 42 8.56 -7.19 4.37
C VAL A 42 9.09 -6.71 5.70
N THR A 43 8.65 -5.53 6.09
CA THR A 43 9.05 -4.93 7.37
C THR A 43 7.91 -5.07 8.37
N LEU A 44 8.15 -5.84 9.42
CA LEU A 44 7.21 -6.00 10.53
C LEU A 44 7.53 -4.97 11.60
N VAL A 45 6.53 -4.19 12.00
CA VAL A 45 6.69 -3.11 12.98
C VAL A 45 5.72 -3.27 14.13
N MET A 46 6.26 -3.17 15.34
CA MET A 46 5.49 -3.03 16.57
C MET A 46 5.80 -1.66 17.18
N ASN A 47 4.86 -0.75 17.09
CA ASN A 47 5.00 0.60 17.65
C ASN A 47 4.77 0.55 19.16
N GLN A 48 5.83 0.35 19.93
CA GLN A 48 5.77 0.11 21.37
C GLN A 48 5.09 1.22 22.17
N ASP A 49 5.20 2.46 21.70
CA ASP A 49 4.59 3.61 22.38
C ASP A 49 3.09 3.69 22.20
N LEU A 50 2.55 3.04 21.17
CA LEU A 50 1.13 3.03 20.89
C LEU A 50 0.44 1.78 21.42
N GLU A 51 1.10 0.62 21.30
CA GLU A 51 0.43 -0.67 21.44
C GLU A 51 1.40 -1.78 21.83
N LYS A 52 1.00 -2.62 22.79
CA LYS A 52 1.77 -3.81 23.18
C LYS A 52 0.86 -4.90 23.70
N THR A 53 0.99 -6.06 23.11
CA THR A 53 0.66 -7.30 23.79
C THR A 53 1.80 -8.32 23.62
N SER A 54 2.02 -9.17 24.61
CA SER A 54 3.04 -10.22 24.52
C SER A 54 2.68 -11.30 23.53
N LEU A 55 1.40 -11.55 23.31
CA LEU A 55 0.89 -12.51 22.33
C LEU A 55 1.14 -12.03 20.90
N ASP A 56 0.81 -10.78 20.62
CA ASP A 56 1.05 -10.17 19.31
C ASP A 56 2.53 -10.21 18.94
N ARG A 57 3.39 -9.95 19.92
CA ARG A 57 4.84 -10.02 19.70
C ARG A 57 5.30 -11.44 19.31
N LEU A 58 4.77 -12.46 19.96
CA LEU A 58 5.11 -13.85 19.64
C LEU A 58 4.64 -14.20 18.23
N GLU A 59 3.43 -13.80 17.86
CA GLU A 59 2.88 -14.02 16.54
C GLU A 59 3.71 -13.30 15.46
N PHE A 60 4.12 -12.06 15.70
CA PHE A 60 5.07 -11.34 14.83
C PHE A 60 6.37 -12.09 14.60
N LEU A 61 6.98 -12.64 15.67
CA LEU A 61 8.21 -13.41 15.56
C LEU A 61 8.02 -14.68 14.73
N ASN A 62 6.90 -15.37 14.91
CA ASN A 62 6.56 -16.56 14.13
C ASN A 62 6.37 -16.22 12.64
N ILE A 63 5.67 -15.14 12.33
CA ILE A 63 5.50 -14.65 10.95
C ILE A 63 6.84 -14.21 10.36
N LYS A 64 7.64 -13.46 11.10
CA LYS A 64 8.98 -13.08 10.66
C LYS A 64 9.83 -14.29 10.25
N ASP A 65 9.86 -15.32 11.06
CA ASP A 65 10.63 -16.53 10.78
C ASP A 65 10.08 -17.27 9.55
N ARG A 66 8.77 -17.29 9.36
CA ARG A 66 8.13 -17.86 8.17
C ARG A 66 8.48 -17.07 6.92
N VAL A 67 8.36 -15.75 6.94
CA VAL A 67 8.69 -14.88 5.81
C VAL A 67 10.17 -14.98 5.47
N LYS A 68 11.04 -14.99 6.48
CA LYS A 68 12.48 -15.17 6.29
C LYS A 68 12.83 -16.50 5.62
N ARG A 69 12.17 -17.58 5.98
CA ARG A 69 12.35 -18.88 5.31
C ARG A 69 11.91 -18.90 3.86
N LEU A 70 10.86 -18.14 3.52
CA LEU A 70 10.30 -18.08 2.16
C LEU A 70 11.08 -17.15 1.23
N PHE A 71 11.49 -16.00 1.71
CA PHE A 71 12.07 -14.92 0.91
C PHE A 71 13.54 -14.59 1.25
N GLY A 72 14.14 -15.29 2.20
CA GLY A 72 15.55 -15.13 2.54
C GLY A 72 15.83 -13.87 3.38
N LYS A 73 16.82 -13.07 2.97
CA LYS A 73 17.41 -12.03 3.81
C LYS A 73 16.68 -10.69 3.84
N ASN A 74 15.78 -10.43 2.92
CA ASN A 74 15.12 -9.13 2.80
C ASN A 74 13.87 -9.03 3.70
N VAL A 75 13.99 -9.47 4.94
CA VAL A 75 12.93 -9.37 5.93
C VAL A 75 13.45 -8.62 7.14
N ASN A 76 12.88 -7.46 7.40
CA ASN A 76 13.23 -6.61 8.50
C ASN A 76 12.18 -6.70 9.61
N TYR A 77 12.64 -6.70 10.85
CA TYR A 77 11.80 -6.55 12.01
C TYR A 77 12.23 -5.31 12.78
N ARG A 78 11.27 -4.45 13.08
CA ARG A 78 11.50 -3.29 13.92
C ARG A 78 10.67 -3.40 15.19
N ASP A 79 11.34 -3.41 16.30
CA ASP A 79 10.77 -3.25 17.65
C ASP A 79 11.32 -1.93 18.18
N THR A 80 10.61 -0.86 17.93
CA THR A 80 11.07 0.50 18.21
C THR A 80 10.13 1.24 19.13
N ALA A 81 10.68 2.04 20.03
CA ALA A 81 9.94 3.00 20.83
C ALA A 81 9.44 4.19 19.99
N GLN A 82 10.07 4.46 18.85
CA GLN A 82 9.64 5.49 17.92
C GLN A 82 8.58 4.95 16.96
N LEU A 83 7.63 5.80 16.65
CA LEU A 83 6.63 5.52 15.61
C LEU A 83 7.30 5.34 14.26
N HIS A 84 7.01 4.20 13.63
CA HIS A 84 7.37 3.95 12.25
C HIS A 84 6.11 3.63 11.46
N THR A 85 5.81 4.45 10.50
CA THR A 85 4.52 4.47 9.80
C THR A 85 4.64 4.02 8.36
N ILE A 86 3.51 3.88 7.69
CA ILE A 86 3.49 3.56 6.25
C ILE A 86 4.20 4.65 5.43
N ALA A 87 4.07 5.92 5.81
CA ALA A 87 4.74 7.02 5.13
C ALA A 87 6.27 6.94 5.28
N ASP A 88 6.76 6.62 6.49
CA ASP A 88 8.20 6.43 6.74
C ASP A 88 8.72 5.22 5.99
N TYR A 89 7.99 4.10 6.07
CA TYR A 89 8.36 2.87 5.39
C TYR A 89 8.48 3.03 3.88
N ARG A 90 7.43 3.56 3.23
CA ARG A 90 7.43 3.74 1.76
C ARG A 90 8.49 4.71 1.29
N ARG A 91 8.76 5.77 2.07
CA ARG A 91 9.87 6.69 1.78
C ARG A 91 11.22 5.98 1.82
N GLU A 92 11.49 5.23 2.89
CA GLU A 92 12.74 4.48 3.04
C GLU A 92 12.87 3.34 2.03
N PHE A 93 11.78 2.67 1.70
CA PHE A 93 11.74 1.64 0.66
C PHE A 93 12.12 2.22 -0.71
N ASN A 94 11.52 3.34 -1.09
CA ASN A 94 11.84 4.03 -2.32
C ASN A 94 13.33 4.42 -2.39
N GLU A 95 13.85 5.03 -1.33
CA GLU A 95 15.26 5.45 -1.26
C GLU A 95 16.23 4.25 -1.32
N ARG A 96 15.88 3.16 -0.66
CA ARG A 96 16.75 1.98 -0.58
C ARG A 96 16.89 1.25 -1.90
N TYR A 97 15.77 1.06 -2.61
CA TYR A 97 15.74 0.15 -3.74
C TYR A 97 15.79 0.84 -5.12
N SER A 98 15.58 2.14 -5.21
CA SER A 98 15.55 2.84 -6.50
C SER A 98 16.83 2.71 -7.33
N ASP A 99 17.98 2.56 -6.67
CA ASP A 99 19.27 2.36 -7.37
C ASP A 99 19.56 0.88 -7.68
N GLU A 100 18.82 -0.06 -7.11
CA GLU A 100 19.06 -1.49 -7.25
C GLU A 100 18.16 -2.16 -8.31
N VAL A 101 16.97 -1.57 -8.57
CA VAL A 101 15.94 -2.14 -9.41
C VAL A 101 15.42 -1.12 -10.43
N ASP A 102 14.73 -1.63 -11.45
CA ASP A 102 14.11 -0.80 -12.49
C ASP A 102 12.73 -0.29 -12.07
N VAL A 103 12.01 -1.07 -11.26
CA VAL A 103 10.62 -0.79 -10.89
C VAL A 103 10.37 -1.17 -9.42
N LEU A 104 9.70 -0.26 -8.73
CA LEU A 104 9.24 -0.41 -7.34
C LEU A 104 7.74 -0.69 -7.31
N VAL A 105 7.30 -1.55 -6.40
CA VAL A 105 5.88 -1.85 -6.15
C VAL A 105 5.56 -1.65 -4.68
N TRP A 106 4.55 -0.83 -4.39
CA TRP A 106 4.04 -0.68 -3.04
C TRP A 106 3.04 -1.79 -2.72
N GLY A 107 3.48 -2.78 -1.98
CA GLY A 107 2.61 -3.82 -1.44
C GLY A 107 1.91 -3.35 -0.16
N GLU A 108 0.79 -4.01 0.14
CA GLU A 108 0.05 -3.86 1.40
C GLU A 108 -0.26 -5.23 1.98
N SER A 109 -0.37 -5.31 3.30
CA SER A 109 -0.61 -6.57 4.02
C SER A 109 -1.93 -7.23 3.64
N ASP A 110 -2.92 -6.44 3.23
CA ASP A 110 -4.25 -6.88 2.81
C ASP A 110 -4.43 -6.96 1.29
N MET A 111 -3.34 -6.97 0.55
CA MET A 111 -3.31 -7.18 -0.90
C MET A 111 -3.22 -8.66 -1.24
N LEU A 112 -3.95 -9.10 -2.26
CA LEU A 112 -3.68 -10.34 -2.98
C LEU A 112 -2.97 -10.01 -4.28
N VAL A 113 -1.77 -10.55 -4.44
CA VAL A 113 -0.91 -10.28 -5.59
C VAL A 113 -1.33 -11.17 -6.77
N PRO A 114 -1.72 -10.61 -7.92
CA PRO A 114 -2.04 -11.44 -9.09
C PRO A 114 -0.80 -12.18 -9.57
N LYS A 115 -0.95 -13.44 -9.94
CA LYS A 115 0.18 -14.27 -10.39
C LYS A 115 0.87 -13.70 -11.64
N GLN A 116 0.16 -12.94 -12.47
CA GLN A 116 0.66 -12.28 -13.67
C GLN A 116 1.34 -10.92 -13.39
N MET A 117 1.44 -10.46 -12.14
CA MET A 117 1.92 -9.11 -11.82
C MET A 117 3.27 -8.80 -12.48
N PHE A 118 4.31 -9.57 -12.18
CA PHE A 118 5.66 -9.24 -12.65
C PHE A 118 5.86 -9.49 -14.13
N THR A 119 5.20 -10.48 -14.71
CA THR A 119 5.24 -10.72 -16.17
C THR A 119 4.55 -9.60 -16.94
N SER A 120 3.41 -9.11 -16.45
CA SER A 120 2.70 -7.97 -17.04
C SER A 120 3.51 -6.67 -16.91
N LEU A 121 4.13 -6.45 -15.75
CA LEU A 121 4.98 -5.28 -15.53
C LEU A 121 6.27 -5.32 -16.36
N ASP A 122 6.87 -6.48 -16.56
CA ASP A 122 8.01 -6.65 -17.47
C ASP A 122 7.61 -6.28 -18.91
N THR A 123 6.46 -6.80 -19.37
CA THR A 123 5.91 -6.43 -20.68
C THR A 123 5.68 -4.94 -20.80
N LEU A 124 5.08 -4.29 -19.80
CA LEU A 124 4.91 -2.84 -19.79
C LEU A 124 6.25 -2.12 -19.87
N HIS A 125 7.18 -2.43 -18.94
CA HIS A 125 8.47 -1.75 -18.84
C HIS A 125 9.30 -1.83 -20.12
N GLN A 126 9.25 -2.96 -20.83
CA GLN A 126 9.97 -3.16 -22.09
C GLN A 126 9.35 -2.39 -23.28
N ASN A 127 8.10 -1.94 -23.17
CA ASN A 127 7.35 -1.32 -24.27
C ASN A 127 6.97 0.14 -24.04
N VAL A 128 7.28 0.72 -22.87
CA VAL A 128 7.01 2.15 -22.65
C VAL A 128 8.03 3.05 -23.31
N ASP A 129 7.57 4.16 -23.85
CA ASP A 129 8.42 5.14 -24.54
C ASP A 129 9.15 6.11 -23.59
N THR A 130 8.83 6.06 -22.31
CA THR A 130 9.40 6.97 -21.29
C THR A 130 9.93 6.22 -20.09
N PRO A 131 11.13 6.59 -19.58
CA PRO A 131 11.68 5.94 -18.41
C PRO A 131 10.95 6.32 -17.11
N LYS A 132 10.17 7.42 -17.10
CA LYS A 132 9.46 7.90 -15.92
C LYS A 132 7.97 7.68 -16.09
N TYR A 133 7.43 6.73 -15.36
CA TYR A 133 6.01 6.40 -15.37
C TYR A 133 5.56 5.83 -14.03
N LEU A 134 4.25 5.81 -13.85
CA LEU A 134 3.55 5.08 -12.79
C LEU A 134 2.67 4.02 -13.44
N ALA A 135 2.31 2.97 -12.69
CA ALA A 135 1.29 2.04 -13.15
C ALA A 135 0.42 1.54 -11.98
N THR A 136 -0.75 1.07 -12.33
CA THR A 136 -1.75 0.51 -11.40
C THR A 136 -2.49 -0.64 -12.06
N PHE A 137 -3.09 -1.49 -11.24
CA PHE A 137 -3.89 -2.63 -11.71
C PHE A 137 -5.39 -2.34 -11.59
N GLY A 138 -6.20 -3.11 -12.30
CA GLY A 138 -7.64 -3.18 -12.10
C GLY A 138 -7.93 -3.66 -10.70
N ILE A 139 -8.08 -2.73 -9.80
CA ILE A 139 -8.27 -3.02 -8.38
C ILE A 139 -9.75 -3.10 -8.07
N CYS A 140 -10.12 -3.87 -7.09
CA CYS A 140 -11.50 -3.87 -6.62
C CYS A 140 -11.94 -2.47 -6.21
N LYS A 141 -11.01 -1.66 -5.69
CA LYS A 141 -11.27 -0.26 -5.45
C LYS A 141 -9.98 0.57 -5.49
N MET A 142 -10.01 1.61 -6.30
CA MET A 142 -9.01 2.65 -6.34
C MET A 142 -9.69 4.01 -6.14
N TRP A 143 -9.12 4.86 -5.31
CA TRP A 143 -9.64 6.17 -5.02
C TRP A 143 -9.00 7.22 -5.94
N ASP A 144 -9.80 8.09 -6.46
CA ASP A 144 -9.35 9.32 -7.11
C ASP A 144 -9.78 10.56 -6.32
N SER A 145 -9.49 11.74 -6.84
CA SER A 145 -9.89 13.02 -6.22
C SER A 145 -11.40 13.20 -6.08
N SER A 146 -12.20 12.47 -6.86
CA SER A 146 -13.67 12.47 -6.79
C SER A 146 -14.21 11.28 -5.98
N TRP A 147 -13.32 10.45 -5.42
CA TRP A 147 -13.66 9.21 -4.76
C TRP A 147 -14.34 8.17 -5.68
N THR A 148 -14.10 8.29 -6.97
CA THR A 148 -14.60 7.34 -7.95
C THR A 148 -13.70 6.12 -7.99
N PRO A 149 -14.20 4.90 -7.78
CA PRO A 149 -13.40 3.70 -7.87
C PRO A 149 -12.96 3.42 -9.30
N LEU A 150 -11.71 2.99 -9.47
CA LEU A 150 -11.25 2.30 -10.67
C LEU A 150 -11.45 0.81 -10.43
N GLU A 151 -12.24 0.18 -11.26
CA GLU A 151 -12.59 -1.22 -11.08
C GLU A 151 -12.18 -2.04 -12.30
N HIS A 152 -11.97 -3.33 -12.05
CA HIS A 152 -11.80 -4.29 -13.13
C HIS A 152 -13.02 -4.30 -14.06
N THR A 153 -12.81 -4.41 -15.36
CA THR A 153 -13.85 -4.30 -16.37
C THR A 153 -15.04 -5.24 -16.17
N GLU A 154 -14.82 -6.43 -15.63
CA GLU A 154 -15.89 -7.39 -15.31
C GLU A 154 -16.74 -6.99 -14.09
N PHE A 155 -16.36 -5.97 -13.35
CA PHE A 155 -17.10 -5.48 -12.18
C PHE A 155 -17.79 -4.13 -12.42
N THR A 156 -17.56 -3.50 -13.56
CA THR A 156 -18.15 -2.18 -13.86
C THR A 156 -19.66 -2.17 -13.86
N ASP A 157 -20.28 -3.30 -14.23
CA ASP A 157 -21.74 -3.45 -14.27
C ASP A 157 -22.34 -3.86 -12.91
N LYS A 158 -21.51 -4.18 -11.92
CA LYS A 158 -22.01 -4.55 -10.60
C LYS A 158 -22.16 -3.29 -9.76
N PRO A 159 -23.36 -2.96 -9.31
CA PRO A 159 -23.58 -1.77 -8.53
C PRO A 159 -22.69 -1.81 -7.29
N PHE A 160 -21.90 -0.79 -7.11
CA PHE A 160 -21.42 -0.41 -5.81
C PHE A 160 -22.64 -0.31 -4.89
N ILE A 161 -22.63 -0.91 -3.72
CA ILE A 161 -23.76 -0.77 -2.79
C ILE A 161 -23.77 0.69 -2.35
N ASP A 162 -24.54 1.49 -3.06
CA ASP A 162 -24.70 2.91 -2.79
C ASP A 162 -25.18 3.12 -1.35
N GLY A 163 -24.58 4.07 -0.69
CA GLY A 163 -24.98 4.52 0.64
C GLY A 163 -24.33 3.78 1.79
N ASP A 164 -23.61 2.70 1.58
CA ASP A 164 -22.90 2.05 2.67
C ASP A 164 -21.41 2.44 2.71
N VAL A 165 -21.18 3.70 3.04
CA VAL A 165 -19.82 4.24 3.26
C VAL A 165 -19.07 3.42 4.31
N LYS A 166 -19.78 2.72 5.21
CA LYS A 166 -19.21 1.85 6.22
C LYS A 166 -18.84 0.47 5.68
N ASN A 167 -19.42 0.04 4.55
CA ASN A 167 -19.17 -1.23 3.90
C ASN A 167 -18.52 -1.11 2.51
N TRP A 168 -17.74 -0.04 2.30
CA TRP A 168 -16.98 0.13 1.06
C TRP A 168 -15.95 -1.00 0.79
N TRP A 169 -15.63 -1.83 1.81
CA TRP A 169 -14.93 -3.11 1.72
C TRP A 169 -15.87 -4.31 1.55
N SER A 170 -17.04 -4.14 1.01
CA SER A 170 -18.03 -5.19 0.80
C SER A 170 -17.52 -6.30 -0.15
N LEU A 171 -18.39 -7.18 -0.59
CA LEU A 171 -18.10 -8.41 -1.35
C LEU A 171 -16.98 -8.32 -2.40
N ARG A 172 -16.78 -7.16 -3.03
CA ARG A 172 -15.73 -6.95 -4.02
C ARG A 172 -14.31 -6.99 -3.44
N TYR A 173 -14.16 -6.67 -2.16
CA TYR A 173 -12.88 -6.63 -1.46
C TYR A 173 -12.60 -7.91 -0.68
N ASN A 174 -13.57 -8.78 -0.61
CA ASN A 174 -13.50 -10.07 0.05
C ASN A 174 -13.29 -11.22 -0.93
N MET A 175 -12.80 -10.93 -2.10
CA MET A 175 -12.49 -11.93 -3.11
C MET A 175 -11.34 -12.81 -2.62
N THR A 176 -11.50 -14.10 -2.80
CA THR A 176 -10.46 -15.08 -2.48
C THR A 176 -9.37 -15.08 -3.57
N LYS A 177 -8.22 -15.66 -3.25
CA LYS A 177 -7.15 -15.90 -4.21
C LYS A 177 -7.65 -16.66 -5.46
N ASP A 178 -8.43 -17.71 -5.25
CA ASP A 178 -8.92 -18.56 -6.34
C ASP A 178 -9.90 -17.82 -7.25
N GLU A 179 -10.77 -16.97 -6.66
CA GLU A 179 -11.65 -16.10 -7.44
C GLU A 179 -10.84 -15.07 -8.24
N MET A 180 -9.86 -14.40 -7.64
CA MET A 180 -8.96 -13.47 -8.34
C MET A 180 -8.24 -14.17 -9.49
N ASN A 181 -7.66 -15.33 -9.25
CA ASN A 181 -6.96 -16.09 -10.28
C ASN A 181 -7.91 -16.54 -11.39
N SER A 182 -9.14 -16.96 -11.07
CA SER A 182 -10.11 -17.36 -12.08
C SER A 182 -10.51 -16.21 -13.04
N PHE A 183 -10.42 -14.96 -12.60
CA PHE A 183 -10.59 -13.80 -13.49
C PHE A 183 -9.34 -13.55 -14.31
N ASN A 184 -8.19 -13.51 -13.67
CA ASN A 184 -6.93 -13.17 -14.34
C ASN A 184 -6.47 -14.25 -15.33
N ASP A 185 -6.82 -15.51 -15.11
CA ASP A 185 -6.47 -16.62 -16.00
C ASP A 185 -7.22 -16.60 -17.35
N LYS A 186 -8.26 -15.77 -17.47
CA LYS A 186 -8.98 -15.57 -18.72
C LYS A 186 -8.36 -14.49 -19.61
N VAL A 187 -7.32 -13.83 -19.15
CA VAL A 187 -6.69 -12.74 -19.85
C VAL A 187 -5.66 -13.29 -20.84
N ASP A 188 -6.01 -13.24 -22.12
CA ASP A 188 -5.11 -13.65 -23.21
C ASP A 188 -4.20 -12.50 -23.66
N GLU A 189 -4.68 -11.26 -23.60
CA GLU A 189 -3.96 -10.06 -24.02
C GLU A 189 -4.15 -8.94 -22.97
N LEU A 190 -3.07 -8.23 -22.68
CA LEU A 190 -3.11 -7.13 -21.71
C LEU A 190 -3.85 -5.92 -22.28
N ASP A 191 -4.85 -5.44 -21.56
CA ASP A 191 -5.54 -4.17 -21.84
C ASP A 191 -4.96 -3.08 -20.94
N VAL A 192 -4.06 -2.28 -21.51
CA VAL A 192 -3.37 -1.20 -20.79
C VAL A 192 -3.79 0.15 -21.36
N SER A 193 -4.21 1.06 -20.50
CA SER A 193 -4.54 2.43 -20.88
C SER A 193 -3.80 3.44 -20.01
N THR A 194 -3.72 4.69 -20.49
CA THR A 194 -3.18 5.79 -19.71
C THR A 194 -4.29 6.48 -18.92
N ILE A 195 -4.06 6.75 -17.64
CA ILE A 195 -4.98 7.48 -16.78
C ILE A 195 -4.59 8.96 -16.73
N SER A 196 -5.58 9.84 -16.90
CA SER A 196 -5.41 11.28 -16.71
C SER A 196 -6.74 11.88 -16.21
N PRO A 197 -6.75 12.63 -15.09
CA PRO A 197 -5.63 12.88 -14.18
C PRO A 197 -5.18 11.62 -13.42
N HIS A 198 -4.01 11.69 -12.80
CA HIS A 198 -3.50 10.59 -11.99
C HIS A 198 -4.49 10.19 -10.89
N LYS A 199 -4.58 8.90 -10.60
CA LYS A 199 -5.40 8.35 -9.53
C LYS A 199 -4.54 8.01 -8.31
N PHE A 200 -5.03 8.37 -7.14
CA PHE A 200 -4.33 8.11 -5.87
C PHE A 200 -4.69 6.72 -5.34
N ASN A 201 -3.69 5.90 -5.15
CA ASN A 201 -3.84 4.61 -4.50
C ASN A 201 -2.49 4.05 -4.06
N GLY A 202 -2.37 3.69 -2.80
CA GLY A 202 -1.18 3.11 -2.24
C GLY A 202 -1.03 1.62 -2.50
N CYS A 203 -2.16 0.91 -2.62
CA CYS A 203 -2.14 -0.54 -2.81
C CYS A 203 -1.78 -0.92 -4.24
N GLY A 204 -0.65 -1.59 -4.42
CA GLY A 204 -0.18 -2.02 -5.74
C GLY A 204 0.28 -0.88 -6.65
N LEU A 205 0.61 0.30 -6.11
CA LEU A 205 1.20 1.38 -6.91
C LEU A 205 2.57 0.94 -7.41
N VAL A 206 2.73 1.02 -8.73
CA VAL A 206 3.96 0.72 -9.44
C VAL A 206 4.66 2.01 -9.80
N ILE A 207 5.95 2.10 -9.51
CA ILE A 207 6.75 3.30 -9.67
C ILE A 207 8.02 2.93 -10.44
N SER A 208 8.24 3.51 -11.60
CA SER A 208 9.56 3.43 -12.24
C SER A 208 10.61 4.05 -11.32
N SER A 209 11.73 3.38 -11.11
CA SER A 209 12.82 3.89 -10.25
C SER A 209 13.34 5.26 -10.69
N GLU A 210 13.22 5.58 -11.97
CA GLU A 210 13.60 6.88 -12.54
C GLU A 210 12.74 8.05 -12.01
N VAL A 211 11.55 7.78 -11.47
CA VAL A 211 10.73 8.78 -10.77
C VAL A 211 11.39 9.18 -9.46
N ILE A 212 11.85 8.19 -8.69
CA ILE A 212 12.53 8.42 -7.40
C ILE A 212 13.89 9.08 -7.62
N LYS A 213 14.68 8.59 -8.58
CA LYS A 213 15.98 9.17 -8.96
C LYS A 213 15.86 10.61 -9.43
N ALA A 214 14.72 11.00 -9.97
CA ALA A 214 14.45 12.39 -10.33
C ALA A 214 14.10 13.30 -9.13
N GLY A 215 14.19 12.78 -7.90
CA GLY A 215 13.99 13.53 -6.66
C GLY A 215 12.54 13.52 -6.14
N VAL A 216 11.67 12.69 -6.69
CA VAL A 216 10.30 12.52 -6.19
C VAL A 216 10.28 11.47 -5.09
N ASN A 217 9.79 11.86 -3.91
CA ASN A 217 9.52 10.92 -2.82
C ASN A 217 8.44 11.49 -1.90
N ILE A 218 8.01 10.73 -0.92
CA ILE A 218 7.04 11.15 0.10
C ILE A 218 7.69 12.22 0.99
N PRO A 219 7.12 13.43 1.12
CA PRO A 219 7.66 14.48 1.97
C PRO A 219 7.65 14.09 3.45
N ARG A 220 8.66 14.49 4.20
CA ARG A 220 8.75 14.21 5.64
C ARG A 220 7.64 14.85 6.48
N SER A 221 6.99 15.89 5.95
CA SER A 221 5.81 16.50 6.58
C SER A 221 4.60 15.56 6.59
N VAL A 222 4.56 14.56 5.70
CA VAL A 222 3.56 13.48 5.74
C VAL A 222 4.18 12.33 6.54
N PHE A 223 3.73 12.19 7.77
CA PHE A 223 4.40 11.39 8.80
C PHE A 223 3.59 10.15 9.24
N PHE A 224 2.36 9.96 8.72
CA PHE A 224 1.50 8.84 9.11
C PHE A 224 0.81 8.19 7.91
N ILE A 225 -0.26 8.78 7.38
CA ILE A 225 -1.04 8.33 6.22
C ILE A 225 -1.21 9.48 5.23
N HIS A 226 -1.89 9.26 4.10
CA HIS A 226 -1.97 10.16 2.94
C HIS A 226 -0.62 10.31 2.20
N GLU A 227 0.25 9.33 2.35
CA GLU A 227 1.55 9.29 1.70
C GLU A 227 1.43 9.08 0.19
N ASP A 228 0.43 8.32 -0.28
CA ASP A 228 0.09 8.13 -1.69
C ASP A 228 -0.38 9.44 -2.33
N THR A 229 -1.31 10.15 -1.69
CA THR A 229 -1.75 11.49 -2.12
C THR A 229 -0.57 12.45 -2.23
N ALA A 230 0.26 12.51 -1.18
CA ALA A 230 1.43 13.39 -1.16
C ALA A 230 2.47 13.02 -2.23
N PHE A 231 2.70 11.71 -2.44
CA PHE A 231 3.60 11.23 -3.49
C PHE A 231 3.11 11.62 -4.87
N MET A 232 1.81 11.46 -5.18
CA MET A 232 1.24 11.87 -6.46
C MET A 232 1.30 13.40 -6.67
N MET A 233 1.06 14.19 -5.62
CA MET A 233 1.21 15.64 -5.67
C MET A 233 2.66 16.05 -5.93
N MET A 234 3.63 15.39 -5.28
CA MET A 234 5.06 15.61 -5.54
C MET A 234 5.43 15.25 -6.97
N THR A 235 4.94 14.08 -7.46
CA THR A 235 5.16 13.63 -8.84
C THR A 235 4.69 14.68 -9.83
N ASN A 236 3.45 15.13 -9.70
CA ASN A 236 2.86 16.15 -10.57
C ASN A 236 3.62 17.48 -10.51
N ARG A 237 4.08 17.87 -9.33
CA ARG A 237 4.78 19.15 -9.16
C ARG A 237 6.19 19.15 -9.70
N VAL A 238 6.91 18.05 -9.50
CA VAL A 238 8.34 17.94 -9.87
C VAL A 238 8.52 17.50 -11.32
N LEU A 239 7.73 16.53 -11.76
CA LEU A 239 7.89 15.90 -13.08
C LEU A 239 6.80 16.32 -14.08
N GLY A 240 5.76 17.01 -13.62
CA GLY A 240 4.62 17.32 -14.45
C GLY A 240 3.77 16.09 -14.76
N ASN A 241 3.19 16.06 -15.94
CA ASN A 241 2.25 15.02 -16.35
C ASN A 241 2.98 13.81 -16.95
N ILE A 242 3.64 13.01 -16.12
CA ILE A 242 4.18 11.71 -16.57
C ILE A 242 3.03 10.72 -16.77
N PRO A 243 3.18 9.70 -17.65
CA PRO A 243 2.12 8.72 -17.84
C PRO A 243 1.89 7.88 -16.58
N GLN A 244 0.63 7.63 -16.27
CA GLN A 244 0.19 6.59 -15.36
C GLN A 244 -0.57 5.54 -16.18
N TYR A 245 -0.01 4.36 -16.27
CA TYR A 245 -0.61 3.23 -16.97
C TYR A 245 -1.56 2.46 -16.05
N HIS A 246 -2.62 1.92 -16.61
CA HIS A 246 -3.60 1.14 -15.89
C HIS A 246 -3.87 -0.17 -16.60
N PHE A 247 -3.61 -1.29 -15.95
CA PHE A 247 -3.97 -2.62 -16.41
C PHE A 247 -5.45 -2.86 -16.12
N LYS A 248 -6.32 -2.67 -17.12
CA LYS A 248 -7.77 -2.73 -16.92
C LYS A 248 -8.30 -4.15 -16.67
N ASN A 249 -7.59 -5.15 -17.15
CA ASN A 249 -8.03 -6.53 -17.13
C ASN A 249 -7.18 -7.46 -16.24
N ILE A 250 -6.21 -6.91 -15.50
CA ILE A 250 -5.53 -7.65 -14.44
C ILE A 250 -6.06 -7.17 -13.09
N LEU A 251 -6.79 -8.04 -12.43
CA LEU A 251 -7.38 -7.75 -11.12
C LEU A 251 -6.36 -7.93 -10.01
N LEU A 252 -6.18 -6.89 -9.22
CA LEU A 252 -5.48 -6.91 -7.93
C LEU A 252 -6.52 -6.76 -6.83
N VAL A 253 -6.55 -7.67 -5.89
CA VAL A 253 -7.51 -7.60 -4.78
C VAL A 253 -6.87 -6.90 -3.60
N HIS A 254 -7.57 -5.91 -3.07
CA HIS A 254 -7.27 -5.26 -1.82
C HIS A 254 -8.13 -5.89 -0.73
N ASN A 255 -7.61 -6.94 -0.10
CA ASN A 255 -8.37 -7.76 0.84
C ASN A 255 -8.40 -7.12 2.23
N ARG A 256 -9.58 -6.68 2.67
CA ARG A 256 -9.80 -6.08 4.00
C ARG A 256 -10.74 -6.88 4.88
N LYS A 257 -10.89 -8.16 4.62
CA LYS A 257 -11.83 -9.03 5.33
C LYS A 257 -11.44 -9.35 6.78
N HIS A 258 -10.45 -8.68 7.35
CA HIS A 258 -9.95 -9.05 8.67
C HIS A 258 -10.54 -8.17 9.77
N PRO A 259 -11.34 -8.75 10.68
CA PRO A 259 -12.00 -8.02 11.76
C PRO A 259 -11.03 -7.24 12.65
N LYS A 260 -9.86 -7.78 12.94
CA LYS A 260 -8.83 -7.17 13.79
C LYS A 260 -8.34 -5.84 13.21
N LYS A 261 -7.91 -5.83 11.93
CA LYS A 261 -7.49 -4.61 11.24
C LYS A 261 -8.62 -3.59 11.17
N ARG A 262 -9.83 -4.04 10.83
CA ARG A 262 -11.00 -3.18 10.73
C ARG A 262 -11.33 -2.54 12.08
N SER A 263 -11.42 -3.32 13.14
CA SER A 263 -11.69 -2.82 14.48
C SER A 263 -10.67 -1.78 14.92
N TYR A 264 -9.40 -2.03 14.65
CA TYR A 264 -8.34 -1.08 14.96
C TYR A 264 -8.52 0.25 14.23
N ILE A 265 -8.73 0.20 12.90
CA ILE A 265 -8.86 1.41 12.08
C ILE A 265 -10.12 2.20 12.43
N MET A 266 -11.26 1.51 12.64
CA MET A 266 -12.56 2.15 12.90
C MET A 266 -12.76 2.56 14.34
N GLY A 267 -11.95 2.08 15.28
CA GLY A 267 -12.15 2.32 16.69
C GLY A 267 -13.39 1.63 17.27
N GLU A 268 -13.90 0.61 16.61
CA GLU A 268 -15.06 -0.16 17.05
C GLU A 268 -14.69 -1.05 18.24
N GLU A 269 -15.42 -0.93 19.34
CA GLU A 269 -15.15 -1.65 20.60
C GLU A 269 -15.74 -3.07 20.66
N ASP A 270 -16.55 -3.47 19.67
CA ASP A 270 -17.41 -4.66 19.74
C ASP A 270 -16.78 -5.98 19.23
N ILE A 271 -15.53 -6.00 18.93
CA ILE A 271 -14.83 -7.26 18.67
C ILE A 271 -14.19 -7.67 19.98
N ASP A 272 -14.26 -8.96 20.28
CA ASP A 272 -13.70 -9.56 21.50
C ASP A 272 -12.31 -9.00 21.81
N ASN A 273 -12.32 -7.89 22.54
CA ASN A 273 -11.23 -6.96 22.74
C ASN A 273 -10.29 -7.39 23.85
N SER A 274 -10.41 -8.63 24.32
CA SER A 274 -9.59 -9.11 25.42
C SER A 274 -8.10 -8.92 25.15
N ASP A 275 -7.69 -8.97 23.86
CA ASP A 275 -6.29 -8.87 23.48
C ASP A 275 -5.88 -7.54 22.83
N ILE A 276 -6.80 -6.84 22.16
CA ILE A 276 -6.48 -5.62 21.40
C ILE A 276 -6.83 -4.34 22.18
N GLY A 277 -7.94 -4.35 22.89
CA GLY A 277 -8.51 -3.12 23.47
C GLY A 277 -7.76 -2.57 24.66
N ALA A 278 -7.13 -3.42 25.46
CA ALA A 278 -6.53 -3.03 26.72
C ALA A 278 -5.31 -2.08 26.59
N GLN A 279 -4.73 -1.96 25.41
CA GLN A 279 -3.48 -1.24 25.22
C GLN A 279 -3.54 -0.15 24.16
N ARG A 280 -4.69 -0.01 23.48
CA ARG A 280 -4.89 1.05 22.53
C ARG A 280 -5.00 2.38 23.27
N LYS A 281 -4.09 3.30 23.01
CA LYS A 281 -4.31 4.70 23.37
C LYS A 281 -5.50 5.18 22.56
N SER A 282 -6.25 6.13 23.11
CA SER A 282 -7.46 6.68 22.52
C SER A 282 -7.42 6.76 20.98
N HIS A 283 -8.48 6.33 20.31
CA HIS A 283 -8.67 6.46 18.85
C HIS A 283 -8.50 7.90 18.35
N ASP A 284 -8.69 8.87 19.21
CA ASP A 284 -8.60 10.30 18.89
C ASP A 284 -7.25 10.69 18.28
N TRP A 285 -6.16 10.06 18.73
CA TRP A 285 -4.84 10.35 18.13
C TRP A 285 -4.78 9.95 16.66
N TYR A 286 -5.40 8.79 16.30
CA TYR A 286 -5.39 8.29 14.93
C TYR A 286 -6.09 9.27 13.99
N MET A 287 -7.33 9.66 14.33
CA MET A 287 -8.10 10.61 13.54
C MET A 287 -7.41 11.97 13.45
N LYS A 288 -6.82 12.44 14.55
CA LYS A 288 -6.08 13.69 14.59
C LYS A 288 -4.81 13.63 13.72
N ALA A 289 -4.03 12.57 13.80
CA ALA A 289 -2.86 12.36 12.97
C ALA A 289 -3.22 12.27 11.48
N SER A 290 -4.29 11.54 11.16
CA SER A 290 -4.81 11.45 9.78
C SER A 290 -5.17 12.83 9.23
N LYS A 291 -5.95 13.61 9.99
CA LYS A 291 -6.35 14.96 9.57
C LYS A 291 -5.16 15.90 9.41
N MET A 292 -4.18 15.83 10.30
CA MET A 292 -2.95 16.63 10.21
C MET A 292 -2.12 16.26 8.98
N CYS A 293 -1.99 14.96 8.68
CA CYS A 293 -1.31 14.52 7.47
C CYS A 293 -2.03 14.92 6.19
N GLU A 294 -3.35 14.84 6.16
CA GLU A 294 -4.16 15.36 5.05
C GLU A 294 -3.90 16.85 4.82
N MET A 295 -3.94 17.65 5.89
CA MET A 295 -3.65 19.07 5.80
C MET A 295 -2.22 19.35 5.33
N ASN A 296 -1.25 18.60 5.84
CA ASN A 296 0.14 18.68 5.39
C ASN A 296 0.26 18.36 3.89
N ALA A 297 -0.35 17.25 3.45
CA ALA A 297 -0.32 16.84 2.04
C ALA A 297 -0.91 17.93 1.11
N HIS A 298 -2.07 18.47 1.45
CA HIS A 298 -2.71 19.51 0.63
C HIS A 298 -1.98 20.86 0.64
N ASN A 299 -1.13 21.12 1.63
CA ASN A 299 -0.38 22.36 1.78
C ASN A 299 1.13 22.23 1.53
N LEU A 300 1.58 21.16 0.89
CA LEU A 300 3.01 20.91 0.62
C LEU A 300 3.74 22.08 -0.02
N PHE A 301 3.06 22.83 -0.86
CA PHE A 301 3.63 23.95 -1.62
C PHE A 301 3.17 25.33 -1.15
N ASN A 302 2.52 25.41 0.01
CA ASN A 302 2.10 26.66 0.62
C ASN A 302 3.17 27.14 1.62
N PRO A 303 3.98 28.15 1.30
CA PRO A 303 5.07 28.58 2.15
C PRO A 303 4.61 29.22 3.47
N SER A 304 3.33 29.62 3.54
CA SER A 304 2.74 30.20 4.76
C SER A 304 2.15 29.13 5.69
N PHE A 305 2.04 27.90 5.24
CA PHE A 305 1.50 26.81 6.05
C PHE A 305 2.58 26.20 6.94
N LYS A 306 2.34 26.17 8.24
CA LYS A 306 3.20 25.46 9.18
C LYS A 306 2.75 24.02 9.33
N SER A 307 3.54 23.12 8.82
CA SER A 307 3.25 21.67 8.88
C SER A 307 3.14 21.17 10.31
N TYR A 308 2.19 20.26 10.51
CA TYR A 308 2.05 19.49 11.74
C TYR A 308 3.09 18.36 11.83
N ASN A 309 3.28 17.84 13.02
CA ASN A 309 4.13 16.71 13.34
C ASN A 309 3.53 15.87 14.48
N TRP A 310 4.21 14.83 14.92
CA TRP A 310 3.74 13.99 16.03
C TRP A 310 3.53 14.78 17.33
N ASP A 311 4.39 15.75 17.65
CA ASP A 311 4.18 16.61 18.83
C ASP A 311 2.85 17.36 18.74
N SER A 312 2.48 17.78 17.53
CA SER A 312 1.19 18.43 17.29
C SER A 312 0.00 17.50 17.56
N VAL A 313 0.14 16.20 17.25
CA VAL A 313 -0.92 15.21 17.50
C VAL A 313 -1.18 15.05 19.00
N PHE A 314 -0.14 14.98 19.78
CA PHE A 314 -0.24 14.76 21.23
C PHE A 314 -0.40 16.05 22.04
N ASP A 315 -0.31 17.22 21.41
CA ASP A 315 -0.58 18.51 22.03
C ASP A 315 -2.08 18.70 22.27
N LYS A 316 -2.49 18.69 23.54
CA LYS A 316 -3.90 18.84 23.96
C LYS A 316 -4.48 20.22 23.65
N SER A 317 -3.64 21.23 23.42
CA SER A 317 -4.10 22.57 23.07
C SER A 317 -4.50 22.72 21.61
N LYS A 318 -4.09 21.77 20.75
CA LYS A 318 -4.43 21.75 19.32
C LYS A 318 -5.65 20.88 19.08
N ASN A 319 -6.81 21.51 18.99
CA ASN A 319 -8.03 20.90 18.49
C ASN A 319 -8.11 21.12 16.97
N ILE A 320 -8.25 20.05 16.20
CA ILE A 320 -8.46 20.06 14.75
C ILE A 320 -9.77 19.38 14.41
#